data_2725e6ecc661c824b9d61d08ee209861
#
_entry.id   2725e6ecc661c824b9d61d08ee209861
#
_cell.length_a   1.000
_cell.length_b   1.000
_cell.length_c   1.000
_cell.angle_alpha   90.00
_cell.angle_beta   90.00
_cell.angle_gamma   90.00
#
_symmetry.space_group_name_H-M   'P 1'
#
loop_
_entity.id
_entity.type
_entity.pdbx_description
1 polymer ?
#
loop_
_entity_poly.entity_id
_entity_poly.type
_entity_poly.pdbx_seq_one_letter_code
_entity_poly.pdbx_strand_id
1 'polypeptide(L)'
;RIAIGVSLIALTGGVFVAGAMGVSELDRAAADAIVSGTPEVVIRWDTLPDGSVWMPLAEQEQLHLSIARGVQGGGGLSIEPLKEAVLTLQRSGWVEGVPEARWTHDGQIVVEAAWRKPAAAVRIGSREYIIDWNRYVLPLDYAIGQSNQWYFTNTDAPMPKVGQQWLGTDLQDGIALLRELRRYDLLEQVAGFDLGRGADSGVISIITKRGTRIVWGAGPGRERPGEKPTSVKLDRLRTLYERAGLIDGGVPYIDIRGADIMVDRNPGG
;
A
#
# COMPACT_ATOMS: atom_id res chain seq x y z
N ARG A 1 -1.91 76.40 23.70
CA ARG A 1 -2.66 75.09 23.78
C ARG A 1 -2.61 74.31 22.45
N ILE A 2 -2.42 74.93 21.30
CA ILE A 2 -2.40 74.23 19.97
C ILE A 2 -1.03 73.56 19.71
N ALA A 3 0.07 74.06 20.22
CA ALA A 3 1.42 73.54 19.99
C ALA A 3 1.65 72.19 20.70
N ILE A 4 1.00 71.91 21.84
CA ILE A 4 1.16 70.68 22.62
C ILE A 4 0.42 69.53 21.93
N GLY A 5 -0.72 69.82 21.28
CA GLY A 5 -1.52 68.82 20.60
C GLY A 5 -0.87 68.24 19.34
N VAL A 6 -0.14 69.07 18.57
CA VAL A 6 0.57 68.64 17.34
C VAL A 6 1.77 67.78 17.66
N SER A 7 2.50 68.11 18.73
CA SER A 7 3.66 67.30 19.18
C SER A 7 3.24 65.88 19.68
N LEU A 8 2.08 65.78 20.35
CA LEU A 8 1.60 64.46 20.84
C LEU A 8 1.14 63.55 19.71
N ILE A 9 0.50 64.13 18.68
CA ILE A 9 0.05 63.35 17.50
C ILE A 9 1.23 62.87 16.67
N ALA A 10 2.28 63.72 16.53
CA ALA A 10 3.51 63.31 15.83
C ALA A 10 4.27 62.20 16.57
N LEU A 11 4.30 62.23 17.91
CA LEU A 11 4.98 61.22 18.70
C LEU A 11 4.24 59.87 18.68
N THR A 12 2.91 59.88 18.78
CA THR A 12 2.09 58.67 18.71
C THR A 12 2.07 58.07 17.30
N GLY A 13 2.03 58.88 16.25
CA GLY A 13 2.11 58.42 14.84
C GLY A 13 3.47 57.82 14.52
N GLY A 14 4.56 58.43 15.02
CA GLY A 14 5.92 57.91 14.83
C GLY A 14 6.17 56.55 15.51
N VAL A 15 5.63 56.37 16.73
CA VAL A 15 5.73 55.09 17.45
C VAL A 15 4.92 54.00 16.76
N PHE A 16 3.75 54.33 16.22
CA PHE A 16 2.92 53.35 15.48
C PHE A 16 3.56 52.95 14.15
N VAL A 17 4.14 53.85 13.39
CA VAL A 17 4.83 53.56 12.13
C VAL A 17 6.13 52.81 12.39
N ALA A 18 6.91 53.16 13.38
CA ALA A 18 8.12 52.43 13.77
C ALA A 18 7.82 51.07 14.33
N GLY A 19 6.73 50.90 15.10
CA GLY A 19 6.25 49.58 15.58
C GLY A 19 5.77 48.68 14.46
N ALA A 20 5.02 49.21 13.50
CA ALA A 20 4.55 48.45 12.35
C ALA A 20 5.68 48.02 11.41
N MET A 21 6.69 48.85 11.20
CA MET A 21 7.90 48.51 10.43
C MET A 21 8.78 47.51 11.17
N GLY A 22 8.92 47.62 12.49
CA GLY A 22 9.70 46.68 13.30
C GLY A 22 9.10 45.31 13.35
N VAL A 23 7.77 45.17 13.41
CA VAL A 23 7.05 43.87 13.37
C VAL A 23 7.24 43.22 12.01
N SER A 24 7.14 43.95 10.90
CA SER A 24 7.33 43.41 9.56
C SER A 24 8.79 43.01 9.28
N GLU A 25 9.77 43.68 9.86
CA GLU A 25 11.19 43.28 9.77
C GLU A 25 11.50 42.09 10.67
N LEU A 26 10.92 42.03 11.87
CA LEU A 26 11.04 40.86 12.76
C LEU A 26 10.38 39.62 12.18
N ASP A 27 9.19 39.76 11.58
CA ASP A 27 8.52 38.66 10.89
C ASP A 27 9.33 38.18 9.67
N ARG A 28 9.94 39.13 8.92
CA ARG A 28 10.80 38.78 7.78
C ARG A 28 12.12 38.14 8.23
N ALA A 29 12.77 38.71 9.25
CA ALA A 29 13.97 38.13 9.82
C ALA A 29 13.75 36.78 10.48
N ALA A 30 12.58 36.57 11.13
CA ALA A 30 12.17 35.29 11.67
C ALA A 30 11.89 34.30 10.54
N ALA A 31 11.19 34.72 9.49
CA ALA A 31 10.98 33.90 8.29
C ALA A 31 12.30 33.52 7.61
N ASP A 32 13.23 34.46 7.46
CA ASP A 32 14.55 34.22 6.87
C ASP A 32 15.45 33.33 7.78
N ALA A 33 15.35 33.45 9.10
CA ALA A 33 16.09 32.62 10.05
C ALA A 33 15.56 31.17 10.10
N ILE A 34 14.26 31.01 9.98
CA ILE A 34 13.61 29.67 9.90
C ILE A 34 14.01 28.97 8.60
N VAL A 35 14.38 29.69 7.57
CA VAL A 35 14.52 29.17 6.21
C VAL A 35 15.94 29.17 5.65
N SER A 36 16.92 29.55 6.40
CA SER A 36 18.34 29.50 5.96
C SER A 36 18.94 28.07 5.98
N GLY A 37 18.18 27.05 6.34
CA GLY A 37 18.58 25.63 6.34
C GLY A 37 17.72 24.77 5.42
N THR A 38 18.17 23.54 5.14
CA THR A 38 17.34 22.50 4.53
C THR A 38 16.16 22.20 5.47
N PRO A 39 14.90 22.31 5.01
CA PRO A 39 13.76 22.05 5.88
C PRO A 39 13.76 20.59 6.37
N GLU A 40 13.45 20.41 7.63
CA GLU A 40 13.22 19.10 8.19
C GLU A 40 11.91 18.52 7.64
N VAL A 41 11.92 17.26 7.21
CA VAL A 41 10.75 16.58 6.69
C VAL A 41 10.20 15.63 7.73
N VAL A 42 8.94 15.76 8.07
CA VAL A 42 8.21 14.85 8.98
C VAL A 42 7.15 14.10 8.20
N ILE A 43 7.28 12.78 8.11
CA ILE A 43 6.31 11.91 7.44
C ILE A 43 5.34 11.35 8.47
N ARG A 44 4.04 11.49 8.22
CA ARG A 44 2.99 10.88 9.01
C ARG A 44 2.73 9.46 8.50
N TRP A 45 3.06 8.48 9.32
CA TRP A 45 2.87 7.07 9.02
C TRP A 45 1.56 6.54 9.61
N ASP A 46 0.89 5.63 8.87
CA ASP A 46 -0.15 4.79 9.47
C ASP A 46 0.48 3.84 10.46
N THR A 47 -0.05 3.80 11.68
CA THR A 47 0.39 2.87 12.71
C THR A 47 -0.54 1.67 12.83
N LEU A 48 0.03 0.53 13.21
CA LEU A 48 -0.70 -0.65 13.63
C LEU A 48 -1.27 -0.46 15.05
N PRO A 49 -2.18 -1.33 15.53
CA PRO A 49 -2.75 -1.22 16.87
C PRO A 49 -1.71 -1.24 18.00
N ASP A 50 -0.55 -1.84 17.79
CA ASP A 50 0.58 -1.86 18.72
C ASP A 50 1.48 -0.62 18.65
N GLY A 51 1.11 0.36 17.79
CA GLY A 51 1.86 1.60 17.58
C GLY A 51 3.04 1.48 16.61
N SER A 52 3.35 0.29 16.12
CA SER A 52 4.40 0.09 15.11
C SER A 52 3.95 0.55 13.72
N VAL A 53 4.91 0.88 12.84
CA VAL A 53 4.65 1.16 11.43
C VAL A 53 4.82 -0.14 10.65
N TRP A 54 3.85 -0.45 9.79
CA TRP A 54 3.87 -1.67 8.99
C TRP A 54 4.96 -1.70 7.91
N MET A 55 5.41 -0.52 7.44
CA MET A 55 6.47 -0.40 6.44
C MET A 55 7.84 -0.72 7.08
N PRO A 56 8.70 -1.52 6.42
CA PRO A 56 10.05 -1.79 6.92
C PRO A 56 10.86 -0.51 7.15
N LEU A 57 11.67 -0.46 8.21
CA LEU A 57 12.44 0.73 8.59
C LEU A 57 13.35 1.22 7.45
N ALA A 58 14.00 0.31 6.73
CA ALA A 58 14.85 0.64 5.59
C ALA A 58 14.09 1.42 4.50
N GLU A 59 12.85 1.03 4.23
CA GLU A 59 11.98 1.70 3.25
C GLU A 59 11.52 3.07 3.73
N GLN A 60 11.20 3.19 5.04
CA GLN A 60 10.87 4.48 5.66
C GLN A 60 12.06 5.46 5.53
N GLU A 61 13.26 5.01 5.86
CA GLU A 61 14.48 5.82 5.77
C GLU A 61 14.80 6.20 4.32
N GLN A 62 14.70 5.27 3.38
CA GLN A 62 14.92 5.54 1.96
C GLN A 62 13.93 6.56 1.41
N LEU A 63 12.67 6.45 1.76
CA LEU A 63 11.62 7.38 1.35
C LEU A 63 11.85 8.76 1.95
N HIS A 64 12.15 8.84 3.25
CA HIS A 64 12.48 10.07 3.95
C HIS A 64 13.68 10.79 3.28
N LEU A 65 14.78 10.07 3.03
CA LEU A 65 15.95 10.61 2.34
C LEU A 65 15.64 11.07 0.91
N SER A 66 14.75 10.39 0.20
CA SER A 66 14.34 10.78 -1.15
C SER A 66 13.57 12.09 -1.16
N ILE A 67 12.66 12.28 -0.21
CA ILE A 67 11.89 13.52 -0.04
C ILE A 67 12.84 14.64 0.41
N ALA A 68 13.66 14.40 1.43
CA ALA A 68 14.60 15.38 1.95
C ALA A 68 15.56 15.91 0.88
N ARG A 69 16.02 15.06 -0.05
CA ARG A 69 16.83 15.49 -1.21
C ARG A 69 16.02 16.35 -2.19
N GLY A 70 14.77 16.01 -2.44
CA GLY A 70 13.91 16.75 -3.37
C GLY A 70 13.57 18.15 -2.89
N VAL A 71 13.50 18.37 -1.57
CA VAL A 71 13.15 19.66 -0.97
C VAL A 71 14.37 20.57 -0.75
N GLN A 72 15.60 20.09 -1.02
CA GLN A 72 16.82 20.89 -0.93
C GLN A 72 16.82 22.01 -1.99
N GLY A 73 17.06 23.24 -1.59
CA GLY A 73 17.23 24.39 -2.50
C GLY A 73 16.02 25.32 -2.61
N GLY A 74 14.94 25.07 -1.91
CA GLY A 74 13.84 26.03 -1.76
C GLY A 74 14.16 27.04 -0.67
N GLY A 75 14.44 28.31 -1.02
CA GLY A 75 14.54 29.37 -0.04
C GLY A 75 13.17 29.86 0.41
N GLY A 76 12.98 30.05 1.72
CA GLY A 76 11.75 30.58 2.27
C GLY A 76 10.60 29.53 2.38
N LEU A 77 9.50 29.93 3.00
CA LEU A 77 8.25 29.13 3.06
C LEU A 77 7.56 29.10 1.68
N SER A 78 8.31 28.69 0.64
CA SER A 78 7.82 28.65 -0.73
C SER A 78 7.01 27.37 -0.98
N ILE A 79 6.21 27.36 -2.05
CA ILE A 79 5.40 26.20 -2.44
C ILE A 79 6.22 25.11 -3.14
N GLU A 80 7.38 25.44 -3.68
CA GLU A 80 8.17 24.52 -4.50
C GLU A 80 8.65 23.27 -3.73
N PRO A 81 9.21 23.38 -2.48
CA PRO A 81 9.54 22.20 -1.68
C PRO A 81 8.35 21.31 -1.39
N LEU A 82 7.16 21.89 -1.18
CA LEU A 82 5.93 21.10 -0.96
C LEU A 82 5.55 20.31 -2.22
N LYS A 83 5.62 20.94 -3.40
CA LYS A 83 5.36 20.25 -4.67
C LYS A 83 6.35 19.10 -4.90
N GLU A 84 7.63 19.33 -4.65
CA GLU A 84 8.66 18.28 -4.82
C GLU A 84 8.46 17.13 -3.83
N ALA A 85 8.07 17.39 -2.59
CA ALA A 85 7.71 16.36 -1.62
C ALA A 85 6.53 15.51 -2.12
N VAL A 86 5.44 16.14 -2.58
CA VAL A 86 4.26 15.50 -3.14
C VAL A 86 4.63 14.64 -4.36
N LEU A 87 5.37 15.20 -5.32
CA LEU A 87 5.78 14.48 -6.53
C LEU A 87 6.69 13.29 -6.24
N THR A 88 7.61 13.44 -5.28
CA THR A 88 8.50 12.36 -4.85
C THR A 88 7.70 11.20 -4.25
N LEU A 89 6.73 11.51 -3.38
CA LEU A 89 5.83 10.52 -2.81
C LEU A 89 4.96 9.83 -3.86
N GLN A 90 4.36 10.56 -4.77
CA GLN A 90 3.55 9.99 -5.84
C GLN A 90 4.36 9.01 -6.71
N ARG A 91 5.62 9.35 -7.01
CA ARG A 91 6.52 8.50 -7.81
C ARG A 91 7.06 7.30 -7.05
N SER A 92 7.02 7.32 -5.73
CA SER A 92 7.57 6.26 -4.90
C SER A 92 6.83 4.92 -5.04
N GLY A 93 5.56 4.94 -5.45
CA GLY A 93 4.69 3.76 -5.50
C GLY A 93 4.04 3.40 -4.16
N TRP A 94 4.37 4.09 -3.08
CA TRP A 94 3.86 3.81 -1.73
C TRP A 94 2.51 4.42 -1.41
N VAL A 95 2.06 5.42 -2.16
CA VAL A 95 0.87 6.21 -1.82
C VAL A 95 -0.31 5.93 -2.75
N GLU A 96 -1.51 6.01 -2.18
CA GLU A 96 -2.78 6.00 -2.90
C GLU A 96 -3.29 7.43 -3.03
N GLY A 97 -3.68 7.83 -4.25
CA GLY A 97 -4.16 9.18 -4.52
C GLY A 97 -3.06 10.24 -4.49
N VAL A 98 -3.40 11.44 -4.03
CA VAL A 98 -2.51 12.59 -3.97
C VAL A 98 -2.14 12.85 -2.51
N PRO A 99 -0.85 12.75 -2.14
CA PRO A 99 -0.41 13.10 -0.79
C PRO A 99 -0.51 14.60 -0.54
N GLU A 100 -0.59 14.97 0.73
CA GLU A 100 -0.60 16.36 1.18
C GLU A 100 0.75 16.71 1.81
N ALA A 101 1.24 17.93 1.51
CA ALA A 101 2.41 18.49 2.14
C ALA A 101 2.12 19.91 2.60
N ARG A 102 2.55 20.27 3.80
CA ARG A 102 2.34 21.61 4.37
C ARG A 102 3.52 22.05 5.23
N TRP A 103 3.74 23.34 5.29
CA TRP A 103 4.64 23.94 6.25
C TRP A 103 4.04 23.97 7.65
N THR A 104 4.86 23.75 8.65
CA THR A 104 4.54 24.05 10.04
C THR A 104 5.04 25.46 10.40
N HIS A 105 4.63 25.98 11.54
CA HIS A 105 5.05 27.31 12.02
C HIS A 105 6.54 27.39 12.37
N ASP A 106 7.17 26.27 12.63
CA ASP A 106 8.60 26.12 12.95
C ASP A 106 9.46 25.76 11.72
N GLY A 107 8.89 25.85 10.51
CA GLY A 107 9.62 25.69 9.25
C GLY A 107 9.89 24.25 8.83
N GLN A 108 9.20 23.27 9.42
CA GLN A 108 9.24 21.88 8.97
C GLN A 108 8.23 21.63 7.85
N ILE A 109 8.47 20.62 7.02
CA ILE A 109 7.51 20.10 6.06
C ILE A 109 6.87 18.84 6.62
N VAL A 110 5.58 18.89 6.91
CA VAL A 110 4.80 17.71 7.27
C VAL A 110 4.13 17.14 6.03
N VAL A 111 4.29 15.84 5.85
CA VAL A 111 3.72 15.09 4.73
C VAL A 111 2.75 14.03 5.26
N GLU A 112 1.55 14.00 4.68
CA GLU A 112 0.47 13.08 4.99
C GLU A 112 0.00 12.38 3.71
N ALA A 113 -0.24 11.07 3.79
CA ALA A 113 -0.66 10.27 2.65
C ALA A 113 -1.53 9.08 3.06
N ALA A 114 -2.38 8.62 2.16
CA ALA A 114 -2.97 7.30 2.25
C ALA A 114 -1.93 6.27 1.76
N TRP A 115 -1.47 5.40 2.67
CA TRP A 115 -0.39 4.46 2.39
C TRP A 115 -0.93 3.14 1.84
N ARG A 116 -0.34 2.66 0.73
CA ARG A 116 -0.63 1.32 0.21
C ARG A 116 -0.07 0.26 1.14
N LYS A 117 -0.89 -0.72 1.49
CA LYS A 117 -0.50 -1.82 2.39
C LYS A 117 -0.35 -3.12 1.59
N PRO A 118 0.68 -3.93 1.86
CA PRO A 118 0.85 -5.24 1.24
C PRO A 118 -0.41 -6.11 1.39
N ALA A 119 -0.81 -6.77 0.32
CA ALA A 119 -1.90 -7.73 0.32
C ALA A 119 -1.42 -9.13 -0.04
N ALA A 120 -0.55 -9.24 -1.04
CA ALA A 120 -0.02 -10.49 -1.54
C ALA A 120 1.27 -10.26 -2.34
N ALA A 121 1.91 -11.36 -2.72
CA ALA A 121 3.03 -11.38 -3.63
C ALA A 121 2.64 -11.98 -4.99
N VAL A 122 3.26 -11.55 -6.07
CA VAL A 122 3.18 -12.21 -7.39
C VAL A 122 4.55 -12.77 -7.73
N ARG A 123 4.62 -14.07 -7.97
CA ARG A 123 5.87 -14.76 -8.33
C ARG A 123 6.14 -14.68 -9.82
N ILE A 124 7.29 -14.10 -10.19
CA ILE A 124 7.80 -14.10 -11.57
C ILE A 124 9.27 -14.49 -11.53
N GLY A 125 9.62 -15.52 -12.29
CA GLY A 125 10.98 -16.06 -12.29
C GLY A 125 11.39 -16.49 -10.88
N SER A 126 12.44 -15.89 -10.32
CA SER A 126 12.98 -16.20 -9.00
C SER A 126 12.57 -15.20 -7.89
N ARG A 127 11.64 -14.28 -8.19
CA ARG A 127 11.29 -13.19 -7.28
C ARG A 127 9.79 -13.13 -6.97
N GLU A 128 9.49 -12.54 -5.82
CA GLU A 128 8.16 -12.19 -5.33
C GLU A 128 8.02 -10.67 -5.33
N TYR A 129 7.09 -10.15 -6.14
CA TYR A 129 6.76 -8.72 -6.20
C TYR A 129 5.52 -8.45 -5.40
N ILE A 130 5.58 -7.48 -4.50
CA ILE A 130 4.47 -7.19 -3.59
C ILE A 130 3.44 -6.30 -4.26
N ILE A 131 2.17 -6.64 -4.06
CA ILE A 131 1.02 -5.86 -4.50
C ILE A 131 0.10 -5.49 -3.34
N ASP A 132 -0.60 -4.37 -3.48
CA ASP A 132 -1.68 -3.99 -2.58
C ASP A 132 -3.03 -4.68 -2.95
N TRP A 133 -4.06 -4.41 -2.15
CA TRP A 133 -5.42 -4.94 -2.38
C TRP A 133 -6.07 -4.48 -3.69
N ASN A 134 -5.58 -3.40 -4.30
CA ASN A 134 -6.02 -2.88 -5.58
C ASN A 134 -5.09 -3.30 -6.73
N ARG A 135 -4.16 -4.22 -6.45
CA ARG A 135 -3.16 -4.77 -7.39
C ARG A 135 -2.13 -3.75 -7.88
N TYR A 136 -1.88 -2.67 -7.15
CA TYR A 136 -0.75 -1.79 -7.45
C TYR A 136 0.55 -2.44 -6.96
N VAL A 137 1.58 -2.41 -7.80
CA VAL A 137 2.90 -2.95 -7.47
C VAL A 137 3.59 -2.00 -6.49
N LEU A 138 3.94 -2.52 -5.33
CA LEU A 138 4.72 -1.80 -4.32
C LEU A 138 6.22 -1.88 -4.65
N PRO A 139 7.04 -0.94 -4.19
CA PRO A 139 8.49 -0.96 -4.41
C PRO A 139 9.21 -1.95 -3.47
N LEU A 140 8.66 -3.14 -3.36
CA LEU A 140 9.16 -4.25 -2.57
C LEU A 140 9.24 -5.51 -3.42
N ASP A 141 10.40 -6.15 -3.42
CA ASP A 141 10.57 -7.47 -4.03
C ASP A 141 11.50 -8.35 -3.18
N TYR A 142 11.24 -9.63 -3.19
CA TYR A 142 11.92 -10.61 -2.35
C TYR A 142 12.33 -11.83 -3.18
N ALA A 143 13.28 -12.62 -2.67
CA ALA A 143 13.45 -13.97 -3.17
C ALA A 143 12.22 -14.82 -2.83
N ILE A 144 11.97 -15.86 -3.63
CA ILE A 144 10.80 -16.74 -3.41
C ILE A 144 10.77 -17.27 -1.98
N GLY A 145 9.61 -17.11 -1.32
CA GLY A 145 9.36 -17.57 0.05
C GLY A 145 9.88 -16.63 1.14
N GLN A 146 10.43 -15.47 0.80
CA GLN A 146 10.97 -14.51 1.79
C GLN A 146 10.01 -13.36 2.12
N SER A 147 8.94 -13.16 1.33
CA SER A 147 8.00 -12.06 1.56
C SER A 147 7.06 -12.29 2.74
N ASN A 148 6.90 -13.52 3.21
CA ASN A 148 5.87 -13.94 4.18
C ASN A 148 4.43 -13.56 3.78
N GLN A 149 4.20 -13.37 2.48
CA GLN A 149 2.88 -13.05 1.93
C GLN A 149 2.27 -14.27 1.24
N TRP A 150 0.93 -14.29 1.13
CA TRP A 150 0.27 -15.17 0.17
C TRP A 150 0.74 -14.84 -1.23
N TYR A 151 0.96 -15.85 -2.06
CA TYR A 151 1.51 -15.61 -3.41
C TYR A 151 0.55 -16.02 -4.51
N PHE A 152 0.67 -15.35 -5.63
CA PHE A 152 0.07 -15.73 -6.92
C PHE A 152 1.15 -16.18 -7.88
N THR A 153 0.86 -17.27 -8.63
CA THR A 153 1.71 -17.75 -9.72
C THR A 153 0.92 -17.84 -11.02
N ASN A 154 1.63 -17.92 -12.13
CA ASN A 154 1.04 -18.14 -13.46
C ASN A 154 0.03 -17.07 -13.89
N THR A 155 0.28 -15.81 -13.54
CA THR A 155 -0.50 -14.69 -14.08
C THR A 155 -0.23 -14.51 -15.57
N ASP A 156 -1.27 -14.23 -16.37
CA ASP A 156 -1.17 -14.02 -17.81
C ASP A 156 -0.68 -12.60 -18.16
N ALA A 157 -1.01 -11.62 -17.32
CA ALA A 157 -0.65 -10.23 -17.56
C ALA A 157 0.82 -9.96 -17.21
N PRO A 158 1.55 -9.20 -18.08
CA PRO A 158 2.93 -8.83 -17.79
C PRO A 158 3.00 -7.90 -16.58
N MET A 159 4.11 -7.97 -15.85
CA MET A 159 4.36 -7.11 -14.69
C MET A 159 4.42 -5.63 -15.12
N PRO A 160 3.63 -4.74 -14.51
CA PRO A 160 3.73 -3.30 -14.73
C PRO A 160 4.90 -2.70 -13.92
N LYS A 161 5.15 -1.41 -14.10
CA LYS A 161 6.10 -0.68 -13.27
C LYS A 161 5.59 -0.52 -11.83
N VAL A 162 6.53 -0.33 -10.91
CA VAL A 162 6.23 0.04 -9.51
C VAL A 162 5.29 1.24 -9.48
N GLY A 163 4.30 1.22 -8.59
CA GLY A 163 3.26 2.24 -8.48
C GLY A 163 2.15 2.16 -9.51
N GLN A 164 2.22 1.22 -10.47
CA GLN A 164 1.16 0.98 -11.45
C GLN A 164 0.30 -0.23 -11.09
N GLN A 165 -0.95 -0.20 -11.51
CA GLN A 165 -1.88 -1.30 -11.29
C GLN A 165 -1.57 -2.47 -12.23
N TRP A 166 -1.51 -3.67 -11.66
CA TRP A 166 -1.39 -4.91 -12.43
C TRP A 166 -2.75 -5.28 -13.01
N LEU A 167 -2.88 -5.05 -14.30
CA LEU A 167 -4.12 -5.31 -15.04
C LEU A 167 -4.13 -6.78 -15.48
N GLY A 168 -5.23 -7.46 -15.21
CA GLY A 168 -5.45 -8.86 -15.55
C GLY A 168 -6.68 -9.37 -14.81
N THR A 169 -7.53 -10.11 -15.50
CA THR A 169 -8.74 -10.68 -14.91
C THR A 169 -8.40 -11.85 -13.99
N ASP A 170 -7.34 -12.58 -14.30
CA ASP A 170 -6.79 -13.67 -13.51
C ASP A 170 -6.34 -13.21 -12.11
N LEU A 171 -5.52 -12.17 -12.05
CA LEU A 171 -5.06 -11.60 -10.78
C LEU A 171 -6.20 -10.88 -10.02
N GLN A 172 -7.15 -10.28 -10.75
CA GLN A 172 -8.36 -9.72 -10.13
C GLN A 172 -9.20 -10.79 -9.44
N ASP A 173 -9.41 -11.91 -10.11
CA ASP A 173 -10.15 -13.06 -9.58
C ASP A 173 -9.41 -13.70 -8.41
N GLY A 174 -8.08 -13.80 -8.49
CA GLY A 174 -7.22 -14.27 -7.39
C GLY A 174 -7.34 -13.40 -6.13
N ILE A 175 -7.27 -12.08 -6.27
CA ILE A 175 -7.45 -11.14 -5.15
C ILE A 175 -8.88 -11.21 -4.59
N ALA A 176 -9.89 -11.40 -5.45
CA ALA A 176 -11.26 -11.58 -4.99
C ALA A 176 -11.40 -12.86 -4.14
N LEU A 177 -10.80 -13.97 -4.58
CA LEU A 177 -10.77 -15.21 -3.82
C LEU A 177 -10.01 -15.06 -2.49
N LEU A 178 -8.87 -14.39 -2.49
CA LEU A 178 -8.10 -14.10 -1.27
C LEU A 178 -8.94 -13.33 -0.25
N ARG A 179 -9.74 -12.34 -0.70
CA ARG A 179 -10.66 -11.59 0.16
C ARG A 179 -11.76 -12.48 0.75
N GLU A 180 -12.36 -13.36 -0.05
CA GLU A 180 -13.38 -14.28 0.42
C GLU A 180 -12.81 -15.25 1.45
N LEU A 181 -11.68 -15.89 1.19
CA LEU A 181 -11.04 -16.80 2.14
C LEU A 181 -10.66 -16.10 3.45
N ARG A 182 -10.22 -14.84 3.38
CA ARG A 182 -9.96 -14.02 4.58
C ARG A 182 -11.21 -13.77 5.40
N ARG A 183 -12.34 -13.46 4.74
CA ARG A 183 -13.63 -13.22 5.40
C ARG A 183 -14.13 -14.47 6.14
N TYR A 184 -13.82 -15.67 5.62
CA TYR A 184 -14.22 -16.96 6.19
C TYR A 184 -13.17 -17.58 7.12
N ASP A 185 -12.08 -16.85 7.41
CA ASP A 185 -10.99 -17.30 8.29
C ASP A 185 -10.31 -18.62 7.83
N LEU A 186 -10.20 -18.81 6.51
CA LEU A 186 -9.63 -20.00 5.89
C LEU A 186 -8.18 -19.84 5.43
N LEU A 187 -7.57 -18.66 5.63
CA LEU A 187 -6.24 -18.33 5.09
C LEU A 187 -5.08 -18.94 5.88
N GLU A 188 -5.29 -19.39 7.11
CA GLU A 188 -4.21 -19.91 7.96
C GLU A 188 -3.44 -21.05 7.30
N GLN A 189 -4.12 -21.92 6.54
CA GLN A 189 -3.51 -23.07 5.88
C GLN A 189 -3.15 -22.81 4.40
N VAL A 190 -3.46 -21.62 3.87
CA VAL A 190 -3.16 -21.25 2.49
C VAL A 190 -1.75 -20.67 2.38
N ALA A 191 -0.97 -21.18 1.42
CA ALA A 191 0.32 -20.63 1.04
C ALA A 191 0.18 -19.64 -0.13
N GLY A 192 -0.64 -19.97 -1.13
CA GLY A 192 -0.81 -19.13 -2.31
C GLY A 192 -1.84 -19.67 -3.29
N PHE A 193 -1.79 -19.12 -4.50
CA PHE A 193 -2.77 -19.40 -5.57
C PHE A 193 -2.03 -19.59 -6.90
N ASP A 194 -2.42 -20.62 -7.63
CA ASP A 194 -2.05 -20.79 -9.01
C ASP A 194 -3.22 -20.29 -9.88
N LEU A 195 -2.99 -19.28 -10.69
CA LEU A 195 -4.02 -18.61 -11.50
C LEU A 195 -4.32 -19.37 -12.80
N GLY A 196 -3.58 -20.46 -13.04
CA GLY A 196 -3.70 -21.27 -14.25
C GLY A 196 -3.12 -20.56 -15.47
N ARG A 197 -2.52 -21.33 -16.36
CA ARG A 197 -1.91 -20.82 -17.61
C ARG A 197 -2.23 -21.73 -18.79
N GLY A 198 -2.32 -21.15 -19.98
CA GLY A 198 -2.58 -21.96 -21.18
C GLY A 198 -3.96 -22.60 -21.14
N ALA A 199 -4.03 -23.94 -21.21
CA ALA A 199 -5.28 -24.70 -21.18
C ALA A 199 -6.09 -24.52 -19.87
N ASP A 200 -5.38 -24.24 -18.76
CA ASP A 200 -5.99 -23.98 -17.45
C ASP A 200 -6.25 -22.50 -17.17
N SER A 201 -6.06 -21.61 -18.14
CA SER A 201 -6.27 -20.17 -17.96
C SER A 201 -7.66 -19.88 -17.38
N GLY A 202 -7.68 -19.06 -16.32
CA GLY A 202 -8.90 -18.72 -15.58
C GLY A 202 -9.45 -19.87 -14.68
N VAL A 203 -8.63 -20.90 -14.39
CA VAL A 203 -8.90 -21.90 -13.34
C VAL A 203 -7.94 -21.65 -12.19
N ILE A 204 -8.46 -21.08 -11.12
CA ILE A 204 -7.68 -20.83 -9.90
C ILE A 204 -7.55 -22.13 -9.11
N SER A 205 -6.35 -22.40 -8.62
CA SER A 205 -6.11 -23.44 -7.63
C SER A 205 -5.51 -22.80 -6.36
N ILE A 206 -6.03 -23.20 -5.20
CA ILE A 206 -5.47 -22.83 -3.90
C ILE A 206 -4.33 -23.80 -3.60
N ILE A 207 -3.19 -23.28 -3.21
CA ILE A 207 -2.03 -24.06 -2.77
C ILE A 207 -1.95 -23.97 -1.26
N THR A 208 -2.05 -25.09 -0.58
CA THR A 208 -1.95 -25.13 0.89
C THR A 208 -0.47 -25.07 1.33
N LYS A 209 -0.22 -24.74 2.61
CA LYS A 209 1.12 -24.78 3.21
C LYS A 209 1.73 -26.20 3.20
N ARG A 210 0.91 -27.24 3.04
CA ARG A 210 1.33 -28.65 2.89
C ARG A 210 1.66 -29.02 1.44
N GLY A 211 1.42 -28.11 0.49
CA GLY A 211 1.64 -28.34 -0.94
C GLY A 211 0.43 -28.98 -1.67
N THR A 212 -0.69 -29.18 -0.98
CA THR A 212 -1.92 -29.69 -1.62
C THR A 212 -2.46 -28.67 -2.61
N ARG A 213 -2.93 -29.16 -3.76
CA ARG A 213 -3.62 -28.39 -4.78
C ARG A 213 -5.13 -28.58 -4.64
N ILE A 214 -5.84 -27.50 -4.28
CA ILE A 214 -7.29 -27.47 -4.25
C ILE A 214 -7.77 -26.70 -5.48
N VAL A 215 -8.40 -27.37 -6.43
CA VAL A 215 -8.93 -26.72 -7.64
C VAL A 215 -10.23 -26.01 -7.28
N TRP A 216 -10.17 -24.69 -7.32
CA TRP A 216 -11.28 -23.79 -7.04
C TRP A 216 -12.14 -23.51 -8.27
N GLY A 217 -11.54 -23.33 -9.45
CA GLY A 217 -12.21 -22.96 -10.69
C GLY A 217 -12.15 -21.45 -10.98
N ALA A 218 -13.20 -20.92 -11.57
CA ALA A 218 -13.29 -19.50 -11.89
C ALA A 218 -13.38 -18.62 -10.64
N GLY A 219 -13.02 -17.33 -10.79
CA GLY A 219 -13.07 -16.35 -9.70
C GLY A 219 -14.46 -16.19 -9.10
N PRO A 220 -14.55 -15.71 -7.84
CA PRO A 220 -15.82 -15.47 -7.15
C PRO A 220 -16.79 -14.62 -7.97
N GLY A 221 -18.03 -15.09 -8.12
CA GLY A 221 -19.07 -14.44 -8.89
C GLY A 221 -18.91 -14.55 -10.42
N ARG A 222 -17.96 -15.36 -10.90
CA ARG A 222 -17.67 -15.60 -12.33
C ARG A 222 -17.64 -17.08 -12.67
N GLU A 223 -18.35 -17.88 -11.88
CA GLU A 223 -18.42 -19.32 -12.02
C GLU A 223 -18.85 -19.73 -13.43
N ARG A 224 -18.19 -20.77 -13.96
CA ARG A 224 -18.49 -21.35 -15.28
C ARG A 224 -19.70 -22.29 -15.20
N PRO A 225 -20.36 -22.59 -16.33
CA PRO A 225 -21.39 -23.62 -16.37
C PRO A 225 -20.87 -24.94 -15.79
N GLY A 226 -21.62 -25.50 -14.82
CA GLY A 226 -21.23 -26.72 -14.09
C GLY A 226 -20.41 -26.49 -12.83
N GLU A 227 -19.91 -25.31 -12.58
CA GLU A 227 -19.26 -24.97 -11.30
C GLU A 227 -20.29 -24.61 -10.23
N LYS A 228 -19.98 -24.94 -8.98
CA LYS A 228 -20.77 -24.53 -7.83
C LYS A 228 -20.50 -23.05 -7.49
N PRO A 229 -21.51 -22.33 -6.95
CA PRO A 229 -21.32 -20.96 -6.46
C PRO A 229 -20.22 -20.86 -5.42
N THR A 230 -19.59 -19.68 -5.33
CA THR A 230 -18.54 -19.35 -4.37
C THR A 230 -18.90 -19.75 -2.94
N SER A 231 -20.14 -19.48 -2.47
CA SER A 231 -20.59 -19.85 -1.13
C SER A 231 -20.54 -21.34 -0.87
N VAL A 232 -20.97 -22.15 -1.83
CA VAL A 232 -20.93 -23.63 -1.73
C VAL A 232 -19.49 -24.14 -1.67
N LYS A 233 -18.59 -23.57 -2.49
CA LYS A 233 -17.16 -23.94 -2.46
C LYS A 233 -16.51 -23.57 -1.11
N LEU A 234 -16.83 -22.42 -0.54
CA LEU A 234 -16.38 -22.02 0.80
C LEU A 234 -16.91 -22.93 1.90
N ASP A 235 -18.20 -23.30 1.85
CA ASP A 235 -18.79 -24.24 2.80
C ASP A 235 -18.14 -25.62 2.72
N ARG A 236 -17.72 -26.07 1.53
CA ARG A 236 -16.95 -27.31 1.34
C ARG A 236 -15.61 -27.25 2.06
N LEU A 237 -14.85 -26.17 1.88
CA LEU A 237 -13.57 -25.99 2.57
C LEU A 237 -13.74 -25.95 4.09
N ARG A 238 -14.77 -25.26 4.57
CA ARG A 238 -15.09 -25.23 6.00
C ARG A 238 -15.47 -26.61 6.53
N THR A 239 -16.30 -27.34 5.81
CA THR A 239 -16.69 -28.72 6.20
C THR A 239 -15.48 -29.67 6.26
N LEU A 240 -14.55 -29.54 5.31
CA LEU A 240 -13.30 -30.30 5.34
C LEU A 240 -12.47 -29.94 6.57
N TYR A 241 -12.33 -28.64 6.84
CA TYR A 241 -11.62 -28.16 8.01
C TYR A 241 -12.25 -28.65 9.33
N GLU A 242 -13.57 -28.54 9.48
CA GLU A 242 -14.30 -29.00 10.67
C GLU A 242 -14.16 -30.53 10.91
N ARG A 243 -14.10 -31.33 9.83
CA ARG A 243 -14.00 -32.79 9.93
C ARG A 243 -12.57 -33.30 10.09
N ALA A 244 -11.62 -32.71 9.43
CA ALA A 244 -10.26 -33.22 9.33
C ALA A 244 -9.19 -32.27 9.95
N GLY A 245 -9.58 -31.07 10.39
CA GLY A 245 -8.64 -30.01 10.80
C GLY A 245 -7.85 -29.42 9.63
N LEU A 246 -8.17 -29.81 8.39
CA LEU A 246 -7.43 -29.47 7.18
C LEU A 246 -8.39 -29.06 6.07
N ILE A 247 -8.17 -27.90 5.45
CA ILE A 247 -9.01 -27.40 4.35
C ILE A 247 -8.91 -28.26 3.08
N ASP A 248 -7.88 -29.09 2.98
CA ASP A 248 -7.64 -30.05 1.89
C ASP A 248 -8.08 -31.48 2.24
N GLY A 249 -8.68 -31.70 3.41
CA GLY A 249 -9.08 -33.03 3.86
C GLY A 249 -7.94 -34.04 4.01
N GLY A 250 -6.67 -33.56 4.00
CA GLY A 250 -5.49 -34.41 4.16
C GLY A 250 -5.05 -35.16 2.89
N VAL A 251 -5.56 -34.78 1.71
CA VAL A 251 -5.22 -35.39 0.42
C VAL A 251 -4.33 -34.48 -0.43
N PRO A 252 -3.50 -35.00 -1.36
CA PRO A 252 -2.58 -34.18 -2.14
C PRO A 252 -3.26 -33.36 -3.25
N TYR A 253 -4.43 -33.77 -3.71
CA TYR A 253 -5.20 -33.08 -4.74
C TYR A 253 -6.70 -33.23 -4.48
N ILE A 254 -7.43 -32.13 -4.62
CA ILE A 254 -8.88 -32.08 -4.47
C ILE A 254 -9.50 -31.08 -5.44
N ASP A 255 -10.56 -31.47 -6.11
CA ASP A 255 -11.35 -30.58 -6.97
C ASP A 255 -12.73 -30.34 -6.33
N ILE A 256 -12.99 -29.07 -6.01
CA ILE A 256 -14.24 -28.66 -5.35
C ILE A 256 -15.18 -27.87 -6.26
N ARG A 257 -14.89 -27.79 -7.56
CA ARG A 257 -15.67 -27.00 -8.53
C ARG A 257 -17.04 -27.58 -8.81
N GLY A 258 -17.09 -28.88 -9.07
CA GLY A 258 -18.23 -29.59 -9.66
C GLY A 258 -19.37 -29.93 -8.70
N ALA A 259 -20.29 -30.75 -9.13
CA ALA A 259 -21.39 -31.26 -8.30
C ALA A 259 -20.85 -32.00 -7.08
N ASP A 260 -19.90 -32.89 -7.31
CA ASP A 260 -19.23 -33.69 -6.28
C ASP A 260 -17.80 -33.20 -6.07
N ILE A 261 -17.26 -33.50 -4.89
CA ILE A 261 -15.83 -33.27 -4.60
C ILE A 261 -15.06 -34.46 -5.15
N MET A 262 -14.12 -34.20 -6.05
CA MET A 262 -13.22 -35.20 -6.59
C MET A 262 -11.88 -35.16 -5.85
N VAL A 263 -11.37 -36.32 -5.48
CA VAL A 263 -10.13 -36.49 -4.73
C VAL A 263 -9.21 -37.41 -5.53
N ASP A 264 -7.98 -36.95 -5.75
CA ASP A 264 -6.92 -37.81 -6.25
C ASP A 264 -5.87 -38.01 -5.13
N ARG A 265 -5.64 -39.30 -4.79
CA ARG A 265 -4.66 -39.69 -3.77
C ARG A 265 -3.27 -39.95 -4.36
N ASN A 266 -3.15 -40.05 -5.69
CA ASN A 266 -1.91 -40.29 -6.42
C ASN A 266 -1.81 -39.39 -7.67
N PRO A 267 -1.65 -38.06 -7.55
CA PRO A 267 -1.65 -37.15 -8.68
C PRO A 267 -0.42 -37.24 -9.59
N GLY A 268 0.41 -38.27 -9.47
CA GLY A 268 1.62 -38.53 -10.25
C GLY A 268 1.73 -39.96 -10.79
N GLY A 269 0.62 -40.69 -10.85
CA GLY A 269 0.57 -42.01 -11.44
C GLY A 269 0.32 -41.99 -12.95
#